data_e496b2891bb19a8b8b80100a02fc9a54
#
_entry.id   e496b2891bb19a8b8b80100a02fc9a54
#
_cell.length_a   1.000
_cell.length_b   1.000
_cell.length_c   1.000
_cell.angle_alpha   90.00
_cell.angle_beta   90.00
_cell.angle_gamma   90.00
#
_symmetry.space_group_name_H-M   'P 1'
#
loop_
_entity.id
_entity.type
_entity.pdbx_description
1 polymer ?
#
loop_
_entity_poly.entity_id
_entity_poly.type
_entity_poly.pdbx_seq_one_letter_code
_entity_poly.pdbx_strand_id
1 'polypeptide(L)'
;HGFEAPFELFNRHLGKVNEICKKHGVAPLIWSDMYFRLSNPEQNYYDFTSPIPESVQKKIPKNVQLVYWDYYHEDAESYEKMIRRHRDIGFEPVMGSGIWTWTRMWYDHEKTRSTVIPCIEACRKMKVQELFFTMWGDDGAYCNYDSALAGLVYSADLAFGVKPDDTKNTAA
;
A
#
# COMPACT_ATOMS: atom_id res chain seq x y z
N HIS A 1 12.66 -23.65 -21.95
CA HIS A 1 11.59 -22.68 -21.78
C HIS A 1 12.03 -21.38 -22.44
N GLY A 2 11.20 -20.81 -23.34
CA GLY A 2 11.48 -19.51 -23.95
C GLY A 2 11.42 -18.37 -22.93
N PHE A 3 12.14 -17.27 -23.22
CA PHE A 3 12.05 -16.04 -22.43
C PHE A 3 10.61 -15.48 -22.53
N GLU A 4 10.01 -15.18 -21.40
CA GLU A 4 8.71 -14.52 -21.31
C GLU A 4 8.89 -13.19 -20.59
N ALA A 5 8.28 -12.13 -21.10
CA ALA A 5 8.37 -10.81 -20.46
C ALA A 5 7.78 -10.86 -19.04
N PRO A 6 8.41 -10.21 -18.04
CA PRO A 6 7.97 -10.27 -16.65
C PRO A 6 6.49 -9.93 -16.44
N PHE A 7 5.94 -8.93 -17.15
CA PHE A 7 4.51 -8.61 -17.11
C PHE A 7 3.61 -9.73 -17.60
N GLU A 8 4.01 -10.44 -18.66
CA GLU A 8 3.23 -11.55 -19.20
C GLU A 8 3.19 -12.71 -18.22
N LEU A 9 4.35 -13.03 -17.64
CA LEU A 9 4.46 -14.06 -16.62
C LEU A 9 3.59 -13.74 -15.40
N PHE A 10 3.68 -12.50 -14.90
CA PHE A 10 2.91 -12.03 -13.75
C PHE A 10 1.39 -12.09 -14.03
N ASN A 11 0.94 -11.50 -15.14
CA ASN A 11 -0.48 -11.48 -15.49
C ASN A 11 -1.05 -12.87 -15.77
N ARG A 12 -0.26 -13.76 -16.37
CA ARG A 12 -0.68 -15.16 -16.57
C ARG A 12 -0.88 -15.89 -15.24
N HIS A 13 0.03 -15.69 -14.28
CA HIS A 13 -0.10 -16.26 -12.94
C HIS A 13 -1.31 -15.67 -12.22
N LEU A 14 -1.41 -14.35 -12.18
CA LEU A 14 -2.53 -13.65 -11.57
C LEU A 14 -3.87 -14.08 -12.16
N GLY A 15 -3.94 -14.27 -13.48
CA GLY A 15 -5.15 -14.77 -14.13
C GLY A 15 -5.59 -16.14 -13.59
N LYS A 16 -4.65 -17.07 -13.38
CA LYS A 16 -4.96 -18.38 -12.78
C LYS A 16 -5.46 -18.27 -11.36
N VAL A 17 -4.80 -17.44 -10.52
CA VAL A 17 -5.21 -17.21 -9.13
C VAL A 17 -6.61 -16.57 -9.11
N ASN A 18 -6.83 -15.60 -9.96
CA ASN A 18 -8.11 -14.89 -10.05
C ASN A 18 -9.27 -15.81 -10.44
N GLU A 19 -9.06 -16.76 -11.37
CA GLU A 19 -10.08 -17.76 -11.72
C GLU A 19 -10.41 -18.69 -10.53
N ILE A 20 -9.42 -19.01 -9.69
CA ILE A 20 -9.66 -19.76 -8.46
C ILE A 20 -10.48 -18.91 -7.48
N CYS A 21 -10.10 -17.65 -7.28
CA CYS A 21 -10.83 -16.73 -6.42
C CYS A 21 -12.30 -16.57 -6.83
N LYS A 22 -12.55 -16.40 -8.13
CA LYS A 22 -13.93 -16.33 -8.69
C LYS A 22 -14.75 -17.56 -8.36
N LYS A 23 -14.18 -18.76 -8.52
CA LYS A 23 -14.87 -20.02 -8.20
C LYS A 23 -15.33 -20.11 -6.74
N HIS A 24 -14.61 -19.43 -5.85
CA HIS A 24 -14.92 -19.38 -4.41
C HIS A 24 -15.63 -18.08 -3.98
N GLY A 25 -16.07 -17.24 -4.92
CA GLY A 25 -16.76 -15.98 -4.60
C GLY A 25 -15.88 -14.94 -3.91
N VAL A 26 -14.56 -15.01 -4.09
CA VAL A 26 -13.59 -14.09 -3.47
C VAL A 26 -13.13 -13.06 -4.50
N ALA A 27 -13.14 -11.78 -4.12
CA ALA A 27 -12.49 -10.70 -4.86
C ALA A 27 -11.10 -10.45 -4.25
N PRO A 28 -10.01 -10.73 -4.97
CA PRO A 28 -8.67 -10.59 -4.42
C PRO A 28 -8.20 -9.14 -4.36
N LEU A 29 -7.50 -8.79 -3.28
CA LEU A 29 -6.65 -7.62 -3.19
C LEU A 29 -5.21 -8.06 -3.48
N ILE A 30 -4.50 -7.29 -4.30
CA ILE A 30 -3.10 -7.56 -4.62
C ILE A 30 -2.24 -6.31 -4.41
N TRP A 31 -1.01 -6.51 -3.97
CA TRP A 31 -0.04 -5.43 -3.93
C TRP A 31 0.23 -4.93 -5.35
N SER A 32 0.19 -3.62 -5.56
CA SER A 32 0.29 -3.00 -6.89
C SER A 32 1.71 -2.82 -7.39
N ASP A 33 2.70 -2.94 -6.52
CA ASP A 33 4.10 -2.57 -6.80
C ASP A 33 4.71 -3.29 -8.01
N MET A 34 4.31 -4.53 -8.28
CA MET A 34 4.81 -5.26 -9.43
C MET A 34 4.54 -4.55 -10.76
N TYR A 35 3.38 -3.92 -10.92
CA TYR A 35 3.06 -3.18 -12.12
C TYR A 35 3.93 -1.93 -12.30
N PHE A 36 4.18 -1.23 -11.21
CA PHE A 36 5.02 -0.02 -11.23
C PHE A 36 6.51 -0.35 -11.35
N ARG A 37 6.99 -1.36 -10.61
CA ARG A 37 8.39 -1.81 -10.68
C ARG A 37 8.76 -2.31 -12.07
N LEU A 38 7.93 -3.12 -12.68
CA LEU A 38 8.20 -3.66 -14.00
C LEU A 38 8.05 -2.62 -15.13
N SER A 39 7.51 -1.44 -14.84
CA SER A 39 7.34 -0.36 -15.82
C SER A 39 8.60 0.50 -16.02
N ASN A 40 9.59 0.38 -15.15
CA ASN A 40 10.81 1.17 -15.25
C ASN A 40 12.07 0.31 -15.06
N PRO A 41 13.21 0.68 -15.70
CA PRO A 41 14.45 -0.09 -15.68
C PRO A 41 15.06 -0.26 -14.29
N GLU A 42 14.85 0.70 -13.40
CA GLU A 42 15.38 0.70 -12.03
C GLU A 42 14.53 -0.13 -11.08
N GLN A 43 13.38 -0.63 -11.55
CA GLN A 43 12.41 -1.36 -10.75
C GLN A 43 11.98 -0.60 -9.49
N ASN A 44 11.97 0.72 -9.56
CA ASN A 44 11.55 1.59 -8.48
C ASN A 44 10.02 1.62 -8.40
N TYR A 45 9.46 1.22 -7.26
CA TYR A 45 8.02 1.28 -7.03
C TYR A 45 7.49 2.72 -7.02
N TYR A 46 8.24 3.61 -6.44
CA TYR A 46 7.88 5.02 -6.27
C TYR A 46 8.39 5.91 -7.40
N ASP A 47 8.54 5.36 -8.59
CA ASP A 47 8.76 6.17 -9.78
C ASP A 47 7.44 6.86 -10.17
N PHE A 48 7.39 8.17 -10.03
CA PHE A 48 6.21 8.97 -10.32
C PHE A 48 6.02 9.29 -11.81
N THR A 49 6.91 8.87 -12.68
CA THR A 49 6.99 9.36 -14.06
C THR A 49 6.82 8.29 -15.14
N SER A 50 7.39 7.10 -14.95
CA SER A 50 7.37 6.05 -15.97
C SER A 50 5.96 5.48 -16.19
N PRO A 51 5.40 5.56 -17.39
CA PRO A 51 4.05 5.04 -17.65
C PRO A 51 4.05 3.50 -17.67
N ILE A 52 2.99 2.91 -17.12
CA ILE A 52 2.72 1.49 -17.35
C ILE A 52 2.24 1.34 -18.80
N PRO A 53 2.84 0.46 -19.64
CA PRO A 53 2.42 0.29 -21.02
C PRO A 53 0.93 -0.06 -21.13
N GLU A 54 0.23 0.58 -22.08
CA GLU A 54 -1.21 0.36 -22.28
C GLU A 54 -1.57 -1.11 -22.54
N SER A 55 -0.70 -1.84 -23.25
CA SER A 55 -0.83 -3.28 -23.48
C SER A 55 -0.83 -4.09 -22.18
N VAL A 56 -0.14 -3.62 -21.14
CA VAL A 56 -0.11 -4.23 -19.81
C VAL A 56 -1.36 -3.84 -19.03
N GLN A 57 -1.73 -2.55 -19.04
CA GLN A 57 -2.93 -2.05 -18.35
C GLN A 57 -4.19 -2.81 -18.77
N LYS A 58 -4.35 -3.09 -20.07
CA LYS A 58 -5.49 -3.84 -20.61
C LYS A 58 -5.57 -5.29 -20.12
N LYS A 59 -4.45 -5.86 -19.68
CA LYS A 59 -4.37 -7.24 -19.18
C LYS A 59 -4.58 -7.37 -17.67
N ILE A 60 -4.60 -6.27 -16.94
CA ILE A 60 -4.88 -6.29 -15.49
C ILE A 60 -6.34 -6.70 -15.28
N PRO A 61 -6.63 -7.79 -14.56
CA PRO A 61 -8.00 -8.22 -14.32
C PRO A 61 -8.79 -7.15 -13.57
N LYS A 62 -9.95 -6.77 -14.08
CA LYS A 62 -10.75 -5.66 -13.50
C LYS A 62 -11.49 -6.00 -12.20
N ASN A 63 -11.53 -7.26 -11.82
CA ASN A 63 -12.12 -7.72 -10.57
C ASN A 63 -11.12 -7.93 -9.43
N VAL A 64 -9.85 -7.54 -9.62
CA VAL A 64 -8.88 -7.42 -8.54
C VAL A 64 -8.84 -5.97 -8.06
N GLN A 65 -8.59 -5.77 -6.77
CA GLN A 65 -8.30 -4.46 -6.23
C GLN A 65 -6.78 -4.30 -6.07
N LEU A 66 -6.26 -3.14 -6.44
CA LEU A 66 -4.85 -2.81 -6.30
C LEU A 66 -4.62 -2.12 -4.96
N VAL A 67 -3.72 -2.68 -4.16
CA VAL A 67 -3.29 -2.07 -2.91
C VAL A 67 -2.05 -1.24 -3.15
N TYR A 68 -2.16 0.06 -2.98
CA TYR A 68 -1.02 0.97 -2.88
C TYR A 68 -0.49 0.90 -1.45
N TRP A 69 0.71 0.37 -1.27
CA TRP A 69 1.38 0.35 0.02
C TRP A 69 2.52 1.36 0.05
N ASP A 70 2.62 2.09 1.15
CA ASP A 70 3.72 3.03 1.38
C ASP A 70 3.93 3.24 2.88
N TYR A 71 5.17 3.02 3.30
CA TYR A 71 5.57 3.10 4.69
C TYR A 71 6.74 4.07 4.89
N TYR A 72 7.14 4.80 3.85
CA TYR A 72 8.42 5.50 3.80
C TYR A 72 8.30 7.00 3.58
N HIS A 73 7.35 7.45 2.76
CA HIS A 73 7.18 8.87 2.49
C HIS A 73 6.60 9.60 3.70
N GLU A 74 7.15 10.81 3.92
CA GLU A 74 6.77 11.68 5.04
C GLU A 74 6.11 12.97 4.57
N ASP A 75 5.65 13.00 3.31
CA ASP A 75 4.94 14.10 2.69
C ASP A 75 3.69 13.63 1.95
N ALA A 76 2.61 14.40 2.03
CA ALA A 76 1.34 14.04 1.43
C ALA A 76 1.38 14.06 -0.11
N GLU A 77 2.26 14.87 -0.72
CA GLU A 77 2.35 15.01 -2.17
C GLU A 77 2.79 13.70 -2.85
N SER A 78 3.73 12.99 -2.25
CA SER A 78 4.19 11.67 -2.73
C SER A 78 3.06 10.64 -2.74
N TYR A 79 2.27 10.57 -1.68
CA TYR A 79 1.06 9.73 -1.63
C TYR A 79 0.05 10.13 -2.70
N GLU A 80 -0.23 11.42 -2.85
CA GLU A 80 -1.16 11.91 -3.88
C GLU A 80 -0.72 11.54 -5.30
N LYS A 81 0.57 11.65 -5.60
CA LYS A 81 1.14 11.26 -6.90
C LYS A 81 0.88 9.79 -7.20
N MET A 82 1.15 8.90 -6.26
CA MET A 82 0.92 7.47 -6.44
C MET A 82 -0.57 7.13 -6.53
N ILE A 83 -1.44 7.77 -5.75
CA ILE A 83 -2.88 7.59 -5.87
C ILE A 83 -3.35 7.97 -7.28
N ARG A 84 -2.90 9.12 -7.83
CA ARG A 84 -3.22 9.51 -9.21
C ARG A 84 -2.74 8.47 -10.22
N ARG A 85 -1.53 7.95 -10.07
CA ARG A 85 -1.00 6.92 -10.97
C ARG A 85 -1.83 5.66 -11.00
N HIS A 86 -2.40 5.23 -9.87
CA HIS A 86 -3.32 4.10 -9.85
C HIS A 86 -4.61 4.42 -10.61
N ARG A 87 -5.13 5.65 -10.47
CA ARG A 87 -6.31 6.11 -11.19
C ARG A 87 -6.07 6.24 -12.68
N ASP A 88 -4.89 6.69 -13.10
CA ASP A 88 -4.49 6.80 -14.51
C ASP A 88 -4.51 5.45 -15.23
N ILE A 89 -4.26 4.35 -14.53
CA ILE A 89 -4.39 2.99 -15.07
C ILE A 89 -5.77 2.36 -14.85
N GLY A 90 -6.73 3.14 -14.36
CA GLY A 90 -8.14 2.77 -14.22
C GLY A 90 -8.48 1.97 -12.96
N PHE A 91 -7.74 2.19 -11.86
CA PHE A 91 -8.01 1.56 -10.56
C PHE A 91 -8.12 2.62 -9.46
N GLU A 92 -9.14 2.51 -8.64
CA GLU A 92 -9.16 3.19 -7.35
C GLU A 92 -8.33 2.35 -6.37
N PRO A 93 -7.23 2.87 -5.81
CA PRO A 93 -6.39 2.07 -4.93
C PRO A 93 -7.03 1.90 -3.54
N VAL A 94 -6.83 0.73 -2.95
CA VAL A 94 -6.92 0.56 -1.49
C VAL A 94 -5.59 1.00 -0.90
N MET A 95 -5.61 1.87 0.10
CA MET A 95 -4.37 2.33 0.74
C MET A 95 -3.89 1.36 1.83
N GLY A 96 -2.65 0.89 1.72
CA GLY A 96 -1.96 0.13 2.76
C GLY A 96 -0.90 0.99 3.43
N SER A 97 -1.15 1.46 4.65
CA SER A 97 -0.17 2.16 5.47
C SER A 97 0.41 1.22 6.54
N GLY A 98 1.42 1.65 7.28
CA GLY A 98 2.15 0.77 8.19
C GLY A 98 2.31 1.30 9.61
N ILE A 99 2.14 0.40 10.57
CA ILE A 99 2.56 0.60 11.95
C ILE A 99 3.94 -0.01 12.08
N TRP A 100 4.95 0.81 12.34
CA TRP A 100 6.36 0.40 12.23
C TRP A 100 6.79 -0.58 13.32
N THR A 101 6.74 -1.87 13.01
CA THR A 101 7.16 -2.99 13.87
C THR A 101 8.37 -3.74 13.32
N TRP A 102 8.72 -3.55 12.05
CA TRP A 102 9.85 -4.22 11.41
C TRP A 102 11.15 -3.45 11.65
N THR A 103 12.29 -4.14 11.56
CA THR A 103 13.63 -3.60 11.78
C THR A 103 13.88 -3.03 13.19
N ARG A 104 12.99 -3.31 14.17
CA ARG A 104 13.05 -2.80 15.54
C ARG A 104 12.70 -3.90 16.54
N MET A 105 13.18 -3.76 17.77
CA MET A 105 12.79 -4.63 18.89
C MET A 105 11.49 -4.15 19.55
N TRP A 106 11.10 -2.91 19.31
CA TRP A 106 9.93 -2.25 19.84
C TRP A 106 9.27 -1.40 18.75
N TYR A 107 7.98 -1.18 18.88
CA TYR A 107 7.22 -0.32 17.96
C TYR A 107 7.85 1.08 17.83
N ASP A 108 8.06 1.54 16.58
CA ASP A 108 8.62 2.86 16.28
C ASP A 108 7.49 3.89 16.11
N HIS A 109 7.19 4.60 17.19
CA HIS A 109 6.13 5.60 17.23
C HIS A 109 6.40 6.79 16.31
N GLU A 110 7.62 7.33 16.32
CA GLU A 110 7.96 8.52 15.54
C GLU A 110 7.90 8.23 14.04
N LYS A 111 8.42 7.08 13.61
CA LYS A 111 8.34 6.68 12.21
C LYS A 111 6.90 6.39 11.78
N THR A 112 6.10 5.77 12.62
CA THR A 112 4.67 5.59 12.36
C THR A 112 3.97 6.93 12.17
N ARG A 113 4.20 7.91 13.07
CA ARG A 113 3.59 9.24 12.96
C ARG A 113 4.01 9.95 11.68
N SER A 114 5.31 9.98 11.38
CA SER A 114 5.86 10.72 10.24
C SER A 114 5.32 10.20 8.90
N THR A 115 4.91 8.94 8.81
CA THR A 115 4.39 8.34 7.58
C THR A 115 2.86 8.25 7.54
N VAL A 116 2.21 7.95 8.67
CA VAL A 116 0.74 7.77 8.73
C VAL A 116 0.00 9.11 8.60
N ILE A 117 0.50 10.19 9.22
CA ILE A 117 -0.15 11.51 9.12
C ILE A 117 -0.30 11.95 7.67
N PRO A 118 0.79 12.11 6.89
CA PRO A 118 0.69 12.54 5.49
C PRO A 118 -0.07 11.55 4.61
N CYS A 119 0.01 10.25 4.89
CA CYS A 119 -0.78 9.24 4.21
C CYS A 119 -2.29 9.51 4.37
N ILE A 120 -2.76 9.70 5.60
CA ILE A 120 -4.18 9.96 5.88
C ILE A 120 -4.63 11.31 5.31
N GLU A 121 -3.79 12.35 5.37
CA GLU A 121 -4.06 13.64 4.75
C GLU A 121 -4.28 13.50 3.24
N ALA A 122 -3.39 12.79 2.56
CA ALA A 122 -3.52 12.49 1.14
C ALA A 122 -4.78 11.67 0.83
N CYS A 123 -5.07 10.63 1.60
CA CYS A 123 -6.27 9.82 1.44
C CYS A 123 -7.54 10.65 1.54
N ARG A 124 -7.64 11.54 2.52
CA ARG A 124 -8.78 12.45 2.68
C ARG A 124 -8.91 13.42 1.52
N LYS A 125 -7.83 14.10 1.17
CA LYS A 125 -7.79 15.07 0.06
C LYS A 125 -8.18 14.41 -1.26
N MET A 126 -7.67 13.21 -1.49
CA MET A 126 -7.92 12.42 -2.70
C MET A 126 -9.21 11.59 -2.62
N LYS A 127 -9.93 11.60 -1.49
CA LYS A 127 -11.17 10.83 -1.27
C LYS A 127 -10.99 9.33 -1.50
N VAL A 128 -9.88 8.77 -1.05
CA VAL A 128 -9.66 7.33 -1.04
C VAL A 128 -10.68 6.68 -0.11
N GLN A 129 -11.35 5.62 -0.56
CA GLN A 129 -12.48 5.03 0.15
C GLN A 129 -12.07 3.97 1.16
N GLU A 130 -10.95 3.30 0.93
CA GLU A 130 -10.52 2.17 1.72
C GLU A 130 -9.05 2.30 2.10
N LEU A 131 -8.75 2.15 3.38
CA LEU A 131 -7.39 2.04 3.88
C LEU A 131 -7.31 1.00 5.00
N PHE A 132 -6.15 0.39 5.16
CA PHE A 132 -5.83 -0.47 6.28
C PHE A 132 -4.38 -0.28 6.74
N PHE A 133 -4.08 -0.75 7.94
CA PHE A 133 -2.73 -0.70 8.50
C PHE A 133 -2.13 -2.08 8.57
N THR A 134 -0.85 -2.18 8.23
CA THR A 134 -0.06 -3.41 8.31
C THR A 134 0.95 -3.34 9.44
N MET A 135 1.30 -4.49 9.98
CA MET A 135 2.42 -4.69 10.87
C MET A 135 3.25 -5.84 10.32
N TRP A 136 4.52 -5.58 10.04
CA TRP A 136 5.41 -6.56 9.44
C TRP A 136 6.43 -7.08 10.45
N GLY A 137 6.85 -8.33 10.27
CA GLY A 137 7.87 -8.98 11.07
C GLY A 137 9.18 -9.21 10.31
N ASP A 138 9.51 -8.32 9.38
CA ASP A 138 10.75 -8.39 8.62
C ASP A 138 11.98 -8.39 9.53
N ASP A 139 13.08 -8.94 9.05
CA ASP A 139 14.36 -9.03 9.77
C ASP A 139 14.30 -9.82 11.10
N GLY A 140 13.44 -10.82 11.18
CA GLY A 140 13.41 -11.77 12.28
C GLY A 140 12.28 -11.61 13.27
N ALA A 141 11.35 -10.68 13.05
CA ALA A 141 10.14 -10.48 13.87
C ALA A 141 10.42 -10.27 15.38
N TYR A 142 11.47 -9.52 15.70
CA TYR A 142 11.90 -9.28 17.09
C TYR A 142 10.99 -8.30 17.85
N CYS A 143 10.16 -7.53 17.15
CA CYS A 143 9.27 -6.58 17.78
C CYS A 143 8.18 -7.29 18.57
N ASN A 144 7.95 -6.85 19.81
CA ASN A 144 6.75 -7.21 20.53
C ASN A 144 5.56 -6.49 19.92
N TYR A 145 4.68 -7.21 19.21
CA TYR A 145 3.51 -6.62 18.53
C TYR A 145 2.50 -5.97 19.48
N ASP A 146 2.43 -6.39 20.74
CA ASP A 146 1.56 -5.73 21.72
C ASP A 146 1.96 -4.26 21.93
N SER A 147 3.24 -3.93 21.76
CA SER A 147 3.71 -2.54 21.81
C SER A 147 3.12 -1.66 20.72
N ALA A 148 2.68 -2.25 19.60
CA ALA A 148 2.14 -1.53 18.46
C ALA A 148 0.64 -1.21 18.60
N LEU A 149 -0.05 -1.73 19.61
CA LEU A 149 -1.48 -1.45 19.84
C LEU A 149 -1.73 0.05 20.00
N ALA A 150 -0.86 0.76 20.70
CA ALA A 150 -0.94 2.22 20.81
C ALA A 150 -0.85 2.90 19.43
N GLY A 151 0.02 2.42 18.54
CA GLY A 151 0.15 2.92 17.18
C GLY A 151 -1.08 2.65 16.32
N LEU A 152 -1.72 1.48 16.49
CA LEU A 152 -2.97 1.16 15.83
C LEU A 152 -4.10 2.07 16.26
N VAL A 153 -4.28 2.29 17.58
CA VAL A 153 -5.29 3.22 18.12
C VAL A 153 -5.04 4.63 17.61
N TYR A 154 -3.81 5.12 17.72
CA TYR A 154 -3.42 6.43 17.20
C TYR A 154 -3.78 6.60 15.72
N SER A 155 -3.41 5.62 14.89
CA SER A 155 -3.64 5.68 13.45
C SER A 155 -5.13 5.57 13.09
N ALA A 156 -5.90 4.78 13.85
CA ALA A 156 -7.35 4.70 13.71
C ALA A 156 -8.02 6.03 14.07
N ASP A 157 -7.65 6.64 15.19
CA ASP A 157 -8.15 7.95 15.61
C ASP A 157 -7.93 9.00 14.52
N LEU A 158 -6.72 9.05 13.96
CA LEU A 158 -6.42 9.92 12.83
C LEU A 158 -7.32 9.60 11.62
N ALA A 159 -7.49 8.34 11.26
CA ALA A 159 -8.33 7.94 10.13
C ALA A 159 -9.80 8.33 10.33
N PHE A 160 -10.31 8.32 11.56
CA PHE A 160 -11.65 8.77 11.91
C PHE A 160 -11.80 10.28 12.17
N GLY A 161 -10.73 11.07 12.04
CA GLY A 161 -10.81 12.52 12.03
C GLY A 161 -10.34 13.21 13.31
N VAL A 162 -9.80 12.47 14.27
CA VAL A 162 -9.13 13.07 15.43
C VAL A 162 -7.89 13.81 14.94
N LYS A 163 -7.63 14.99 15.49
CA LYS A 163 -6.44 15.76 15.11
C LYS A 163 -5.20 15.18 15.77
N PRO A 164 -4.03 15.25 15.12
CA PRO A 164 -2.77 14.69 15.65
C PRO A 164 -2.41 15.18 17.07
N ASP A 165 -2.76 16.42 17.39
CA ASP A 165 -2.45 17.02 18.71
C ASP A 165 -3.42 16.57 19.80
N ASP A 166 -4.62 16.11 19.47
CA ASP A 166 -5.63 15.65 20.42
C ASP A 166 -5.37 14.19 20.85
N THR A 167 -4.49 13.47 20.14
CA THR A 167 -4.13 12.06 20.41
C THR A 167 -3.04 11.91 21.46
N LYS A 168 -2.54 13.01 22.03
CA LYS A 168 -1.44 13.00 23.05
C LYS A 168 -1.78 12.18 24.30
N ASN A 169 -3.06 11.92 24.56
CA ASN A 169 -3.51 11.18 25.75
C ASN A 169 -3.63 9.65 25.54
N THR A 170 -3.47 9.15 24.32
CA THR A 170 -3.60 7.72 24.01
C THR A 170 -2.28 6.96 24.00
N ALA A 171 -1.15 7.66 24.11
CA ALA A 171 0.20 7.10 24.07
C ALA A 171 0.95 7.13 25.43
N ALA A 172 0.25 7.40 26.53
CA ALA A 172 0.82 7.39 27.87
C ALA A 172 0.61 6.05 28.58
#